data_f20990465479fdb3d055c69a22e08160
#
_entry.id   f20990465479fdb3d055c69a22e08160
#
_cell.length_a   1.000
_cell.length_b   1.000
_cell.length_c   1.000
_cell.angle_alpha   90.00
_cell.angle_beta   90.00
_cell.angle_gamma   90.00
#
_symmetry.space_group_name_H-M   'P 1'
#
loop_
_entity.id
_entity.type
_entity.pdbx_description
1 polymer ?
#
loop_
_entity_poly.entity_id
_entity_poly.type
_entity_poly.pdbx_seq_one_letter_code
_entity_poly.pdbx_strand_id
1 'polypeptide(L)'
;GGMLGVSTGLHKWDKAIGGLYTGVHVVAARPAMGKTAFAVSIAVNACRELPVCFWSGEMIRDKIALRVESYLSGIQTERLRLNRINDSERMKYDQAHTTMQELDFEVDDTPSINFAQLRIKCLKWKAKYGKFILVMDYLGLMDDNGDEYRGVTQNSKNIHAMANELDIPIVLLHQLSRSVESRSDKVP
;
A
#
# COMPACT_ATOMS: atom_id res chain seq x y z
N GLY A 1 -12.03 -24.25 -5.58
CA GLY A 1 -11.14 -23.46 -6.40
C GLY A 1 -10.08 -22.79 -5.52
N GLY A 2 -8.81 -23.05 -5.81
CA GLY A 2 -7.72 -22.42 -5.09
C GLY A 2 -7.64 -20.93 -5.40
N MET A 3 -7.06 -20.15 -4.50
CA MET A 3 -6.74 -18.74 -4.69
C MET A 3 -5.69 -18.63 -5.79
N LEU A 4 -5.86 -17.69 -6.74
CA LEU A 4 -4.94 -17.51 -7.87
C LEU A 4 -3.76 -16.61 -7.50
N GLY A 5 -3.93 -15.76 -6.49
CA GLY A 5 -2.96 -14.77 -6.04
C GLY A 5 -2.67 -14.86 -4.54
N VAL A 6 -1.86 -13.92 -4.05
CA VAL A 6 -1.49 -13.78 -2.64
C VAL A 6 -2.67 -13.29 -1.82
N SER A 7 -2.87 -13.83 -0.61
CA SER A 7 -3.98 -13.43 0.26
C SER A 7 -3.84 -11.99 0.75
N THR A 8 -4.94 -11.24 0.70
CA THR A 8 -5.05 -9.93 1.34
C THR A 8 -5.35 -10.02 2.83
N GLY A 9 -5.66 -11.22 3.34
CA GLY A 9 -6.17 -11.45 4.68
C GLY A 9 -7.65 -11.08 4.86
N LEU A 10 -8.31 -10.58 3.81
CA LEU A 10 -9.72 -10.22 3.80
C LEU A 10 -10.52 -11.31 3.08
N HIS A 11 -10.97 -12.32 3.82
CA HIS A 11 -11.57 -13.53 3.27
C HIS A 11 -12.66 -13.30 2.21
N LYS A 12 -13.56 -12.32 2.44
CA LYS A 12 -14.62 -12.02 1.46
C LYS A 12 -14.07 -11.43 0.18
N TRP A 13 -13.02 -10.63 0.29
CA TRP A 13 -12.37 -10.01 -0.85
C TRP A 13 -11.53 -11.02 -1.63
N ASP A 14 -10.73 -11.80 -0.93
CA ASP A 14 -9.94 -12.87 -1.55
C ASP A 14 -10.84 -13.85 -2.32
N LYS A 15 -12.02 -14.18 -1.76
CA LYS A 15 -13.02 -15.02 -2.46
C LYS A 15 -13.60 -14.35 -3.72
N ALA A 16 -13.75 -13.03 -3.71
CA ALA A 16 -14.34 -12.28 -4.83
C ALA A 16 -13.34 -12.01 -5.95
N ILE A 17 -12.09 -11.67 -5.63
CA ILE A 17 -11.07 -11.27 -6.61
C ILE A 17 -9.98 -12.31 -6.86
N GLY A 18 -9.92 -13.38 -6.06
CA GLY A 18 -8.90 -14.44 -6.19
C GLY A 18 -7.54 -14.12 -5.54
N GLY A 19 -7.45 -13.08 -4.68
CA GLY A 19 -6.22 -12.59 -4.09
C GLY A 19 -5.48 -11.59 -4.96
N LEU A 20 -4.26 -11.21 -4.57
CA LEU A 20 -3.39 -10.30 -5.34
C LEU A 20 -2.58 -11.10 -6.36
N TYR A 21 -2.94 -10.98 -7.62
CA TYR A 21 -2.22 -11.58 -8.75
C TYR A 21 -1.48 -10.51 -9.57
N THR A 22 -0.60 -10.92 -10.47
CA THR A 22 0.12 -10.01 -11.38
C THR A 22 -0.82 -9.04 -12.07
N GLY A 23 -0.53 -7.75 -11.95
CA GLY A 23 -1.36 -6.66 -12.48
C GLY A 23 -1.61 -5.57 -11.44
N VAL A 24 -2.50 -4.65 -11.76
CA VAL A 24 -2.80 -3.48 -10.92
C VAL A 24 -4.16 -3.65 -10.23
N HIS A 25 -4.16 -3.61 -8.91
CA HIS A 25 -5.34 -3.63 -8.04
C HIS A 25 -5.55 -2.23 -7.48
N VAL A 26 -6.60 -1.55 -7.91
CA VAL A 26 -6.88 -0.17 -7.51
C VAL A 26 -7.76 -0.13 -6.27
N VAL A 27 -7.31 0.58 -5.24
CA VAL A 27 -8.09 0.92 -4.05
C VAL A 27 -8.39 2.41 -4.05
N ALA A 28 -9.61 2.74 -4.43
CA ALA A 28 -10.07 4.12 -4.48
C ALA A 28 -10.89 4.47 -3.23
N ALA A 29 -10.56 5.59 -2.58
CA ALA A 29 -11.29 6.08 -1.41
C ALA A 29 -11.29 7.60 -1.35
N ARG A 30 -12.31 8.16 -0.69
CA ARG A 30 -12.33 9.59 -0.35
C ARG A 30 -11.29 9.91 0.72
N PRO A 31 -10.86 11.18 0.85
CA PRO A 31 -10.00 11.61 1.96
C PRO A 31 -10.56 11.17 3.31
N ALA A 32 -9.68 10.83 4.25
CA ALA A 32 -10.00 10.42 5.62
C ALA A 32 -10.83 9.12 5.79
N MET A 33 -11.08 8.34 4.73
CA MET A 33 -11.79 7.06 4.80
C MET A 33 -10.92 5.87 5.23
N GLY A 34 -9.67 6.12 5.66
CA GLY A 34 -8.78 5.06 6.11
C GLY A 34 -8.03 4.30 5.00
N LYS A 35 -7.89 4.89 3.81
CA LYS A 35 -7.20 4.32 2.64
C LYS A 35 -5.83 3.70 2.99
N THR A 36 -4.95 4.47 3.63
CA THR A 36 -3.61 4.01 4.03
C THR A 36 -3.68 2.89 5.08
N ALA A 37 -4.60 2.96 6.05
CA ALA A 37 -4.77 1.90 7.05
C ALA A 37 -5.23 0.58 6.40
N PHE A 38 -6.13 0.65 5.44
CA PHE A 38 -6.56 -0.49 4.64
C PHE A 38 -5.42 -1.09 3.83
N ALA A 39 -4.60 -0.25 3.16
CA ALA A 39 -3.45 -0.69 2.40
C ALA A 39 -2.39 -1.36 3.29
N VAL A 40 -2.13 -0.81 4.49
CA VAL A 40 -1.22 -1.42 5.48
C VAL A 40 -1.74 -2.79 5.91
N SER A 41 -3.06 -2.95 6.17
CA SER A 41 -3.62 -4.25 6.55
C SER A 41 -3.42 -5.31 5.46
N ILE A 42 -3.69 -4.96 4.19
CA ILE A 42 -3.43 -5.86 3.05
C ILE A 42 -1.93 -6.17 2.95
N ALA A 43 -1.08 -5.14 3.02
CA ALA A 43 0.36 -5.27 2.88
C ALA A 43 0.96 -6.21 3.94
N VAL A 44 0.58 -6.05 5.21
CA VAL A 44 1.05 -6.91 6.32
C VAL A 44 0.60 -8.34 6.15
N ASN A 45 -0.65 -8.57 5.73
CA ASN A 45 -1.13 -9.94 5.50
C ASN A 45 -0.41 -10.60 4.31
N ALA A 46 -0.30 -9.89 3.19
CA ALA A 46 0.35 -10.36 1.98
C ALA A 46 1.87 -10.60 2.19
N CYS A 47 2.50 -9.83 3.08
CA CYS A 47 3.93 -9.96 3.42
C CYS A 47 4.30 -11.31 4.05
N ARG A 48 3.31 -12.08 4.49
CA ARG A 48 3.52 -13.47 4.97
C ARG A 48 3.82 -14.46 3.84
N GLU A 49 3.49 -14.11 2.60
CA GLU A 49 3.65 -14.96 1.42
C GLU A 49 4.69 -14.41 0.45
N LEU A 50 4.75 -13.10 0.26
CA LEU A 50 5.70 -12.41 -0.62
C LEU A 50 6.19 -11.11 0.03
N PRO A 51 7.46 -10.73 -0.21
CA PRO A 51 7.99 -9.42 0.20
C PRO A 51 7.08 -8.27 -0.27
N VAL A 52 6.92 -7.25 0.57
CA VAL A 52 6.15 -6.05 0.25
C VAL A 52 7.05 -4.84 0.22
N CYS A 53 7.02 -4.12 -0.90
CA CYS A 53 7.66 -2.82 -1.07
C CYS A 53 6.58 -1.75 -1.08
N PHE A 54 6.57 -0.89 -0.07
CA PHE A 54 5.55 0.13 0.13
C PHE A 54 6.14 1.51 -0.21
N TRP A 55 5.74 2.09 -1.33
CA TRP A 55 6.04 3.50 -1.60
C TRP A 55 4.95 4.39 -1.02
N SER A 56 5.36 5.33 -0.16
CA SER A 56 4.48 6.31 0.47
C SER A 56 4.92 7.72 0.12
N GLY A 57 4.18 8.39 -0.77
CA GLY A 57 4.42 9.80 -1.09
C GLY A 57 3.80 10.78 -0.09
N GLU A 58 2.86 10.31 0.75
CA GLU A 58 2.13 11.15 1.71
C GLU A 58 2.71 11.08 3.12
N MET A 59 3.21 9.91 3.52
CA MET A 59 3.63 9.65 4.90
C MET A 59 5.07 9.19 4.97
N ILE A 60 5.82 9.70 5.94
CA ILE A 60 7.17 9.23 6.23
C ILE A 60 7.16 7.80 6.78
N ARG A 61 8.29 7.10 6.60
CA ARG A 61 8.51 5.70 6.99
C ARG A 61 8.06 5.38 8.41
N ASP A 62 8.41 6.22 9.38
CA ASP A 62 8.09 5.99 10.80
C ASP A 62 6.58 5.96 11.06
N LYS A 63 5.82 6.77 10.34
CA LYS A 63 4.35 6.76 10.43
C LYS A 63 3.73 5.50 9.82
N ILE A 64 4.32 4.97 8.75
CA ILE A 64 3.90 3.69 8.18
C ILE A 64 4.25 2.56 9.14
N ALA A 65 5.48 2.53 9.69
CA ALA A 65 5.90 1.54 10.68
C ALA A 65 4.96 1.52 11.89
N LEU A 66 4.61 2.69 12.45
CA LEU A 66 3.66 2.79 13.56
C LEU A 66 2.27 2.23 13.20
N ARG A 67 1.82 2.36 11.95
CA ARG A 67 0.55 1.74 11.49
C ARG A 67 0.66 0.22 11.37
N VAL A 68 1.81 -0.29 10.94
CA VAL A 68 2.09 -1.74 10.91
C VAL A 68 2.05 -2.31 12.32
N GLU A 69 2.74 -1.68 13.27
CA GLU A 69 2.74 -2.07 14.69
C GLU A 69 1.33 -2.00 15.30
N SER A 70 0.57 -0.94 14.99
CA SER A 70 -0.81 -0.78 15.42
C SER A 70 -1.69 -1.91 14.88
N TYR A 71 -1.53 -2.29 13.62
CA TYR A 71 -2.26 -3.39 13.01
C TYR A 71 -1.92 -4.75 13.66
N LEU A 72 -0.63 -5.03 13.87
CA LEU A 72 -0.14 -6.28 14.46
C LEU A 72 -0.51 -6.42 15.93
N SER A 73 -0.42 -5.33 16.71
CA SER A 73 -0.71 -5.34 18.15
C SER A 73 -2.21 -5.23 18.47
N GLY A 74 -3.02 -4.74 17.53
CA GLY A 74 -4.42 -4.37 17.75
C GLY A 74 -4.61 -3.11 18.62
N ILE A 75 -3.54 -2.34 18.86
CA ILE A 75 -3.57 -1.11 19.66
C ILE A 75 -3.74 0.10 18.73
N GLN A 76 -4.62 1.02 19.08
CA GLN A 76 -4.85 2.23 18.28
C GLN A 76 -3.55 3.02 18.09
N THR A 77 -3.27 3.45 16.86
CA THR A 77 -2.07 4.20 16.46
C THR A 77 -1.83 5.42 17.37
N GLU A 78 -2.90 6.16 17.73
CA GLU A 78 -2.80 7.34 18.58
C GLU A 78 -2.32 7.00 19.99
N ARG A 79 -2.75 5.86 20.55
CA ARG A 79 -2.30 5.40 21.87
C ARG A 79 -0.83 4.99 21.88
N LEU A 80 -0.38 4.33 20.79
CA LEU A 80 1.04 4.00 20.59
C LEU A 80 1.86 5.29 20.46
N ARG A 81 1.43 6.22 19.60
CA ARG A 81 2.10 7.50 19.37
C ARG A 81 2.29 8.32 20.65
N LEU A 82 1.29 8.32 21.53
CA LEU A 82 1.31 9.05 22.81
C LEU A 82 1.88 8.24 23.98
N ASN A 83 2.37 7.02 23.72
CA ASN A 83 2.83 6.07 24.76
C ASN A 83 1.80 5.86 25.88
N ARG A 84 0.50 5.83 25.53
CA ARG A 84 -0.62 5.65 26.47
C ARG A 84 -1.09 4.19 26.45
N ILE A 85 -0.18 3.26 26.76
CA ILE A 85 -0.43 1.83 26.78
C ILE A 85 -0.14 1.29 28.19
N ASN A 86 -0.94 0.30 28.61
CA ASN A 86 -0.71 -0.42 29.88
C ASN A 86 0.28 -1.57 29.71
N ASP A 87 0.63 -2.27 30.79
CA ASP A 87 1.63 -3.34 30.77
C ASP A 87 1.23 -4.50 29.84
N SER A 88 -0.05 -4.90 29.83
CA SER A 88 -0.56 -5.94 28.93
C SER A 88 -0.45 -5.53 27.44
N GLU A 89 -0.73 -4.26 27.15
CA GLU A 89 -0.59 -3.72 25.80
C GLU A 89 0.88 -3.54 25.41
N ARG A 90 1.75 -3.25 26.39
CA ARG A 90 3.20 -3.20 26.16
C ARG A 90 3.72 -4.55 25.64
N MET A 91 3.32 -5.65 26.27
CA MET A 91 3.71 -6.98 25.80
C MET A 91 3.23 -7.26 24.36
N LYS A 92 1.99 -6.87 24.02
CA LYS A 92 1.46 -7.00 22.64
C LYS A 92 2.23 -6.15 21.64
N TYR A 93 2.60 -4.94 22.05
CA TYR A 93 3.40 -4.03 21.22
C TYR A 93 4.80 -4.60 20.96
N ASP A 94 5.48 -5.08 22.00
CA ASP A 94 6.83 -5.65 21.87
C ASP A 94 6.82 -6.90 20.95
N GLN A 95 5.79 -7.74 21.07
CA GLN A 95 5.60 -8.87 20.15
C GLN A 95 5.33 -8.40 18.71
N ALA A 96 4.49 -7.39 18.52
CA ALA A 96 4.19 -6.81 17.21
C ALA A 96 5.44 -6.21 16.57
N HIS A 97 6.26 -5.51 17.35
CA HIS A 97 7.54 -4.95 16.92
C HIS A 97 8.50 -6.03 16.46
N THR A 98 8.65 -7.11 17.23
CA THR A 98 9.47 -8.26 16.82
C THR A 98 8.95 -8.89 15.52
N THR A 99 7.63 -9.14 15.44
CA THR A 99 7.01 -9.68 14.21
C THR A 99 7.26 -8.78 13.00
N MET A 100 7.14 -7.44 13.17
CA MET A 100 7.40 -6.50 12.09
C MET A 100 8.83 -6.58 11.57
N GLN A 101 9.82 -6.81 12.44
CA GLN A 101 11.22 -6.94 12.05
C GLN A 101 11.51 -8.22 11.25
N GLU A 102 10.67 -9.25 11.40
CA GLU A 102 10.78 -10.51 10.66
C GLU A 102 10.12 -10.47 9.27
N LEU A 103 9.30 -9.43 9.00
CA LEU A 103 8.65 -9.26 7.71
C LEU A 103 9.60 -8.63 6.68
N ASP A 104 9.61 -9.19 5.47
CA ASP A 104 10.25 -8.55 4.30
C ASP A 104 9.40 -7.37 3.81
N PHE A 105 9.26 -6.36 4.68
CA PHE A 105 8.45 -5.17 4.45
C PHE A 105 9.35 -3.93 4.33
N GLU A 106 9.54 -3.44 3.13
CA GLU A 106 10.33 -2.22 2.88
C GLU A 106 9.43 -1.02 2.64
N VAL A 107 9.74 0.10 3.31
CA VAL A 107 9.08 1.40 3.08
C VAL A 107 10.02 2.35 2.38
N ASP A 108 9.56 2.91 1.27
CA ASP A 108 10.20 4.01 0.57
C ASP A 108 9.31 5.25 0.68
N ASP A 109 9.79 6.26 1.37
CA ASP A 109 9.09 7.53 1.62
C ASP A 109 9.69 8.71 0.83
N THR A 110 10.34 8.40 -0.30
CA THR A 110 10.84 9.42 -1.22
C THR A 110 9.65 10.21 -1.79
N PRO A 111 9.59 11.53 -1.54
CA PRO A 111 8.49 12.34 -2.05
C PRO A 111 8.59 12.56 -3.56
N SER A 112 7.46 12.71 -4.21
CA SER A 112 7.34 13.18 -5.61
C SER A 112 8.25 12.45 -6.60
N ILE A 113 8.30 11.11 -6.57
CA ILE A 113 9.06 10.35 -7.55
C ILE A 113 8.36 10.33 -8.90
N ASN A 114 9.14 10.43 -10.00
CA ASN A 114 8.63 10.18 -11.34
C ASN A 114 8.65 8.67 -11.66
N PHE A 115 8.00 8.31 -12.80
CA PHE A 115 7.89 6.91 -13.20
C PHE A 115 9.26 6.22 -13.42
N ALA A 116 10.24 6.93 -13.99
CA ALA A 116 11.58 6.37 -14.22
C ALA A 116 12.29 6.02 -12.90
N GLN A 117 12.18 6.90 -11.91
CA GLN A 117 12.73 6.65 -10.57
C GLN A 117 12.04 5.47 -9.88
N LEU A 118 10.70 5.41 -9.95
CA LEU A 118 9.92 4.27 -9.43
C LEU A 118 10.36 2.96 -10.09
N ARG A 119 10.49 2.95 -11.42
CA ARG A 119 10.91 1.76 -12.17
C ARG A 119 12.31 1.27 -11.77
N ILE A 120 13.25 2.20 -11.54
CA ILE A 120 14.60 1.85 -11.04
C ILE A 120 14.51 1.19 -9.65
N LYS A 121 13.67 1.71 -8.75
CA LYS A 121 13.45 1.09 -7.44
C LYS A 121 12.84 -0.31 -7.57
N CYS A 122 11.82 -0.47 -8.41
CA CYS A 122 11.21 -1.78 -8.66
C CYS A 122 12.21 -2.79 -9.25
N LEU A 123 13.10 -2.38 -10.13
CA LEU A 123 14.16 -3.25 -10.66
C LEU A 123 15.15 -3.69 -9.56
N LYS A 124 15.50 -2.80 -8.63
CA LYS A 124 16.34 -3.14 -7.48
C LYS A 124 15.63 -4.15 -6.55
N TRP A 125 14.35 -3.94 -6.26
CA TRP A 125 13.54 -4.89 -5.48
C TRP A 125 13.36 -6.22 -6.21
N LYS A 126 13.18 -6.18 -7.53
CA LYS A 126 13.12 -7.40 -8.36
C LYS A 126 14.42 -8.20 -8.29
N ALA A 127 15.57 -7.53 -8.34
CA ALA A 127 16.88 -8.17 -8.20
C ALA A 127 17.10 -8.76 -6.79
N LYS A 128 16.57 -8.09 -5.75
CA LYS A 128 16.70 -8.52 -4.35
C LYS A 128 15.78 -9.69 -3.99
N TYR A 129 14.51 -9.62 -4.41
CA TYR A 129 13.46 -10.53 -3.93
C TYR A 129 12.95 -11.50 -4.99
N GLY A 130 13.27 -11.31 -6.26
CA GLY A 130 12.67 -12.07 -7.35
C GLY A 130 11.23 -11.68 -7.63
N LYS A 131 10.29 -12.03 -6.74
CA LYS A 131 8.89 -11.63 -6.79
C LYS A 131 8.53 -10.85 -5.51
N PHE A 132 7.75 -9.77 -5.64
CA PHE A 132 7.34 -8.93 -4.53
C PHE A 132 6.00 -8.26 -4.87
N ILE A 133 5.36 -7.66 -3.88
CA ILE A 133 4.16 -6.84 -4.06
C ILE A 133 4.55 -5.38 -3.90
N LEU A 134 4.15 -4.54 -4.85
CA LEU A 134 4.29 -3.09 -4.72
C LEU A 134 2.99 -2.48 -4.20
N VAL A 135 3.07 -1.70 -3.11
CA VAL A 135 1.97 -0.87 -2.64
C VAL A 135 2.32 0.59 -2.86
N MET A 136 1.42 1.37 -3.46
CA MET A 136 1.65 2.78 -3.81
C MET A 136 0.61 3.68 -3.15
N ASP A 137 1.02 4.53 -2.21
CA ASP A 137 0.16 5.50 -1.53
C ASP A 137 0.63 6.94 -1.80
N TYR A 138 0.07 7.69 -2.71
CA TYR A 138 -0.94 7.36 -3.72
C TYR A 138 -0.52 7.94 -5.09
N LEU A 139 -1.14 7.48 -6.17
CA LEU A 139 -0.73 7.80 -7.56
C LEU A 139 -0.65 9.31 -7.86
N GLY A 140 -1.56 10.12 -7.33
CA GLY A 140 -1.60 11.57 -7.55
C GLY A 140 -0.43 12.36 -6.96
N LEU A 141 0.47 11.71 -6.20
CA LEU A 141 1.71 12.32 -5.68
C LEU A 141 2.93 12.02 -6.54
N MET A 142 2.78 11.28 -7.63
CA MET A 142 3.86 11.12 -8.60
C MET A 142 4.05 12.43 -9.38
N ASP A 143 5.31 12.77 -9.64
CA ASP A 143 5.66 13.92 -10.47
C ASP A 143 5.17 13.70 -11.92
N ASP A 144 4.37 14.63 -12.41
CA ASP A 144 3.67 14.59 -13.71
C ASP A 144 4.12 15.70 -14.68
N ASN A 145 5.20 16.42 -14.35
CA ASN A 145 5.72 17.55 -15.13
C ASN A 145 4.69 18.70 -15.34
N GLY A 146 3.72 18.85 -14.42
CA GLY A 146 2.82 20.00 -14.34
C GLY A 146 1.48 19.86 -15.05
N ASP A 147 1.15 18.70 -15.61
CA ASP A 147 -0.20 18.39 -16.16
C ASP A 147 -0.81 17.20 -15.37
N GLU A 148 -1.47 17.51 -14.27
CA GLU A 148 -2.00 16.52 -13.31
C GLU A 148 -2.88 15.46 -13.98
N TYR A 149 -3.80 15.84 -14.85
CA TYR A 149 -4.72 14.89 -15.47
C TYR A 149 -4.04 13.97 -16.49
N ARG A 150 -3.18 14.53 -17.34
CA ARG A 150 -2.41 13.74 -18.31
C ARG A 150 -1.35 12.90 -17.62
N GLY A 151 -0.73 13.45 -16.57
CA GLY A 151 0.25 12.76 -15.75
C GLY A 151 -0.33 11.53 -15.08
N VAL A 152 -1.47 11.64 -14.39
CA VAL A 152 -2.15 10.50 -13.75
C VAL A 152 -2.52 9.42 -14.76
N THR A 153 -3.05 9.81 -15.94
CA THR A 153 -3.42 8.87 -17.00
C THR A 153 -2.19 8.14 -17.54
N GLN A 154 -1.12 8.87 -17.85
CA GLN A 154 0.12 8.28 -18.38
C GLN A 154 0.82 7.41 -17.34
N ASN A 155 0.92 7.86 -16.09
CA ASN A 155 1.50 7.09 -14.99
C ASN A 155 0.73 5.80 -14.74
N SER A 156 -0.61 5.83 -14.79
CA SER A 156 -1.45 4.63 -14.67
C SER A 156 -1.14 3.59 -15.75
N LYS A 157 -1.02 4.01 -17.02
CA LYS A 157 -0.64 3.12 -18.13
C LYS A 157 0.76 2.54 -17.95
N ASN A 158 1.72 3.36 -17.55
CA ASN A 158 3.10 2.96 -17.33
C ASN A 158 3.21 1.95 -16.17
N ILE A 159 2.47 2.18 -15.08
CA ILE A 159 2.42 1.28 -13.91
C ILE A 159 1.81 -0.06 -14.32
N HIS A 160 0.74 -0.06 -15.13
CA HIS A 160 0.13 -1.29 -15.63
C HIS A 160 1.11 -2.10 -16.50
N ALA A 161 1.82 -1.44 -17.42
CA ALA A 161 2.84 -2.07 -18.24
C ALA A 161 3.97 -2.66 -17.38
N MET A 162 4.44 -1.91 -16.37
CA MET A 162 5.50 -2.35 -15.44
C MET A 162 5.05 -3.55 -14.60
N ALA A 163 3.79 -3.60 -14.13
CA ALA A 163 3.27 -4.74 -13.39
C ALA A 163 3.38 -6.04 -14.19
N ASN A 164 3.04 -6.00 -15.47
CA ASN A 164 3.13 -7.14 -16.38
C ASN A 164 4.59 -7.49 -16.72
N GLU A 165 5.41 -6.48 -17.04
CA GLU A 165 6.84 -6.66 -17.36
C GLU A 165 7.60 -7.33 -16.20
N LEU A 166 7.36 -6.90 -14.97
CA LEU A 166 8.04 -7.41 -13.78
C LEU A 166 7.36 -8.64 -13.17
N ASP A 167 6.20 -9.05 -13.69
CA ASP A 167 5.36 -10.11 -13.13
C ASP A 167 5.10 -9.93 -11.64
N ILE A 168 4.56 -8.75 -11.25
CA ILE A 168 4.27 -8.39 -9.86
C ILE A 168 2.83 -7.88 -9.68
N PRO A 169 2.19 -8.15 -8.53
CA PRO A 169 1.00 -7.44 -8.10
C PRO A 169 1.36 -6.02 -7.67
N ILE A 170 0.55 -5.05 -8.07
CA ILE A 170 0.65 -3.65 -7.62
C ILE A 170 -0.68 -3.25 -6.99
N VAL A 171 -0.66 -2.88 -5.71
CA VAL A 171 -1.81 -2.25 -5.02
C VAL A 171 -1.66 -0.74 -5.14
N LEU A 172 -2.50 -0.14 -5.96
CA LEU A 172 -2.45 1.28 -6.27
C LEU A 172 -3.56 2.02 -5.53
N LEU A 173 -3.18 2.91 -4.62
CA LEU A 173 -4.14 3.74 -3.91
C LEU A 173 -4.46 4.99 -4.74
N HIS A 174 -5.73 5.32 -4.83
CA HIS A 174 -6.19 6.55 -5.51
C HIS A 174 -7.15 7.33 -4.61
N GLN A 175 -6.99 8.65 -4.62
CA GLN A 175 -7.86 9.55 -3.87
C GLN A 175 -8.95 10.12 -4.78
N LEU A 176 -10.21 9.81 -4.46
CA LEU A 176 -11.34 10.36 -5.21
C LEU A 176 -11.50 11.85 -4.91
N SER A 177 -11.72 12.65 -5.97
CA SER A 177 -11.93 14.10 -5.82
C SER A 177 -13.27 14.39 -5.15
N ARG A 178 -13.36 15.52 -4.42
CA ARG A 178 -14.61 16.01 -3.84
C ARG A 178 -15.62 16.52 -4.87
N SER A 179 -15.19 16.75 -6.12
CA SER A 179 -16.07 17.25 -7.20
C SER A 179 -17.23 16.30 -7.53
N VAL A 180 -17.14 15.01 -7.17
CA VAL A 180 -18.25 14.06 -7.29
C VAL A 180 -19.42 14.40 -6.36
N GLU A 181 -19.19 15.10 -5.26
CA GLU A 181 -20.23 15.51 -4.30
C GLU A 181 -21.17 16.59 -4.86
N SER A 182 -20.70 17.38 -5.83
CA SER A 182 -21.48 18.44 -6.49
C SER A 182 -22.29 17.94 -7.69
N ARG A 183 -22.13 16.68 -8.10
CA ARG A 183 -22.91 16.09 -9.19
C ARG A 183 -24.25 15.56 -8.67
N SER A 184 -25.31 15.79 -9.42
CA SER A 184 -26.67 15.35 -9.08
C SER A 184 -26.85 13.83 -9.11
N ASP A 185 -26.04 13.11 -9.88
CA ASP A 185 -26.13 11.66 -10.09
C ASP A 185 -25.26 10.80 -9.16
N LYS A 186 -24.35 11.38 -8.38
CA LYS A 186 -23.48 10.72 -7.38
C LYS A 186 -22.83 9.39 -7.82
N VAL A 187 -22.74 9.13 -9.12
CA VAL A 187 -22.06 7.98 -9.69
C VAL A 187 -20.59 8.35 -9.91
N PRO A 188 -19.63 7.51 -9.47
CA PRO A 188 -18.20 7.76 -9.64
C PRO A 188 -17.75 7.74 -11.09
#